data_3ec262b9c0f4c805653f03be7daf9ef9
#
_entry.id   3ec262b9c0f4c805653f03be7daf9ef9
#
_cell.length_a   1.000
_cell.length_b   1.000
_cell.length_c   1.000
_cell.angle_alpha   90.00
_cell.angle_beta   90.00
_cell.angle_gamma   90.00
#
_symmetry.space_group_name_H-M   'P 1'
#
loop_
_entity.id
_entity.type
_entity.pdbx_description
1 polymer ?
#
loop_
_entity_poly.entity_id
_entity_poly.type
_entity_poly.pdbx_seq_one_letter_code
_entity_poly.pdbx_strand_id
1 'polypeptide(L)'
;MTNEPQLSRPAPAPDAGPLDDRFYDLVEARFRRLVRDHPPLATYLGIHTYDDRLGDGSREAVEGELEAEKAHLAAVEAIDPDGLSATARFERDLELHNLHRSIFDLEVGRLWERRSTAIDAVGDALFSVFARDFAPLPERLAALTARLDGVPRFLAEHRTRAQVPQVRLWQQLEIDQAGDLPELIDEIVAAGHGSLPDAAQRQLGRAAGSAKAAIAEYAEWLRSTLGDGTDRWAFGRDRYDALIALRAFDGLDADEILEIGLAQLAEQKAARSAAAREIDPEADEETVIDRVKNDHPPTFEAALEAYREAMLRARAHCIERDLVTVPPDERLTVMPTPTYLRRVIPFAAYFEPPKFDPQPSGIYVVTPAVDDNPTALREHYYASISNTSIHEAYPGHHLQLSVAARHPSLTRLLTDAPEFVEGWGMYSEQLMREHGFDDGPAYRLTMHTDAIWRACRIILDVRMHRGELSVEEATAFLIAETGFEAPNARAEVLRYTYTPTYQLSYLLGKVLILGLRADEERRLGERFHLKAFHDALLAAGSIPISFHRRLLGADGAGPAGT
;
A
#
# COMPACT_ATOMS: atom_id res chain seq x y z
N MET A 1 16.93 25.39 10.53
CA MET A 1 16.62 24.97 11.91
C MET A 1 16.14 23.54 11.81
N THR A 2 16.92 22.60 12.33
CA THR A 2 16.56 21.18 12.34
C THR A 2 15.41 20.99 13.33
N ASN A 3 14.17 21.03 12.82
CA ASN A 3 13.00 20.67 13.62
C ASN A 3 12.90 19.15 13.61
N GLU A 4 13.58 18.50 14.56
CA GLU A 4 13.21 17.10 14.85
C GLU A 4 11.75 17.10 15.28
N PRO A 5 10.91 16.18 14.75
CA PRO A 5 9.52 16.13 15.11
C PRO A 5 9.39 15.81 16.60
N GLN A 6 8.42 16.45 17.25
CA GLN A 6 8.04 16.08 18.61
C GLN A 6 7.34 14.72 18.53
N LEU A 7 8.04 13.66 18.96
CA LEU A 7 7.49 12.32 19.00
C LEU A 7 6.47 12.26 20.15
N SER A 8 5.30 11.71 19.87
CA SER A 8 4.26 11.47 20.88
C SER A 8 4.29 10.01 21.34
N ARG A 9 3.87 9.79 22.58
CA ARG A 9 3.66 8.45 23.16
C ARG A 9 2.18 8.31 23.52
N PRO A 10 1.64 7.07 23.57
CA PRO A 10 0.35 6.85 24.20
C PRO A 10 0.29 7.48 25.59
N ALA A 11 -0.88 8.04 25.94
CA ALA A 11 -1.06 8.60 27.27
C ALA A 11 -0.75 7.52 28.32
N PRO A 12 -0.02 7.86 29.42
CA PRO A 12 0.28 6.89 30.46
C PRO A 12 -1.01 6.27 30.99
N ALA A 13 -1.07 4.94 31.06
CA ALA A 13 -2.15 4.23 31.69
C ALA A 13 -2.12 4.47 33.21
N PRO A 14 -3.24 4.33 33.95
CA PRO A 14 -3.26 4.51 35.39
C PRO A 14 -2.30 3.58 36.16
N ASP A 15 -1.98 2.44 35.57
CA ASP A 15 -1.06 1.41 36.07
C ASP A 15 0.34 1.47 35.43
N ALA A 16 0.64 2.53 34.66
CA ALA A 16 1.95 2.69 34.01
C ALA A 16 3.08 2.82 35.02
N GLY A 17 4.23 2.22 34.71
CA GLY A 17 5.40 2.17 35.55
C GLY A 17 6.72 2.35 34.79
N PRO A 18 7.88 2.22 35.47
CA PRO A 18 9.19 2.45 34.84
C PRO A 18 9.51 1.50 33.67
N LEU A 19 8.87 0.33 33.60
CA LEU A 19 9.02 -0.58 32.47
C LEU A 19 8.32 -0.10 31.21
N ASP A 20 7.19 0.60 31.36
CA ASP A 20 6.49 1.26 30.23
C ASP A 20 7.41 2.31 29.61
N ASP A 21 8.02 3.18 30.42
CA ASP A 21 8.96 4.19 29.93
C ASP A 21 10.14 3.55 29.19
N ARG A 22 10.73 2.50 29.78
CA ARG A 22 11.82 1.77 29.13
C ARG A 22 11.42 1.17 27.79
N PHE A 23 10.22 0.61 27.69
CA PHE A 23 9.69 0.07 26.43
C PHE A 23 9.55 1.17 25.37
N TYR A 24 8.89 2.28 25.72
CA TYR A 24 8.70 3.39 24.76
C TYR A 24 10.03 4.08 24.40
N ASP A 25 11.03 4.11 25.28
CA ASP A 25 12.39 4.59 24.94
C ASP A 25 13.04 3.72 23.87
N LEU A 26 12.88 2.39 23.94
CA LEU A 26 13.38 1.47 22.91
C LEU A 26 12.68 1.71 21.57
N VAL A 27 11.34 1.81 21.55
CA VAL A 27 10.56 2.07 20.33
C VAL A 27 11.00 3.39 19.69
N GLU A 28 11.16 4.44 20.49
CA GLU A 28 11.61 5.74 20.00
C GLU A 28 13.03 5.68 19.42
N ALA A 29 13.94 4.97 20.08
CA ALA A 29 15.31 4.79 19.59
C ALA A 29 15.33 4.04 18.23
N ARG A 30 14.52 2.99 18.07
CA ARG A 30 14.35 2.28 16.80
C ARG A 30 13.79 3.22 15.71
N PHE A 31 12.72 3.96 16.01
CA PHE A 31 12.13 4.90 15.07
C PHE A 31 13.14 5.94 14.58
N ARG A 32 13.89 6.58 15.51
CA ARG A 32 14.93 7.56 15.16
C ARG A 32 16.03 6.96 14.30
N ARG A 33 16.40 5.71 14.54
CA ARG A 33 17.36 4.98 13.70
C ARG A 33 16.79 4.77 12.29
N LEU A 34 15.56 4.25 12.16
CA LEU A 34 14.93 3.96 10.87
C LEU A 34 14.82 5.22 10.01
N VAL A 35 14.31 6.33 10.54
CA VAL A 35 14.16 7.57 9.76
C VAL A 35 15.48 8.22 9.38
N ARG A 36 16.55 8.01 10.16
CA ARG A 36 17.90 8.48 9.83
C ARG A 36 18.53 7.62 8.72
N ASP A 37 18.38 6.30 8.81
CA ASP A 37 19.03 5.33 7.93
C ASP A 37 18.26 5.16 6.61
N HIS A 38 16.94 5.48 6.62
CA HIS A 38 16.05 5.50 5.45
C HIS A 38 15.45 6.91 5.21
N PRO A 39 16.24 7.88 4.68
CA PRO A 39 15.77 9.24 4.46
C PRO A 39 14.48 9.39 3.65
N PRO A 40 14.20 8.57 2.59
CA PRO A 40 12.91 8.61 1.91
C PRO A 40 11.72 8.27 2.81
N LEU A 41 11.87 7.34 3.77
CA LEU A 41 10.84 7.06 4.78
C LEU A 41 10.59 8.29 5.67
N ALA A 42 11.65 8.99 6.08
CA ALA A 42 11.50 10.22 6.85
C ALA A 42 10.67 11.27 6.08
N THR A 43 11.01 11.52 4.81
CA THR A 43 10.25 12.43 3.93
C THR A 43 8.77 11.98 3.80
N TYR A 44 8.54 10.69 3.60
CA TYR A 44 7.19 10.12 3.48
C TYR A 44 6.34 10.37 4.74
N LEU A 45 6.95 10.28 5.90
CA LEU A 45 6.31 10.56 7.19
C LEU A 45 6.17 12.07 7.51
N GLY A 46 6.72 12.98 6.69
CA GLY A 46 6.71 14.42 6.92
C GLY A 46 7.88 14.91 7.80
N ILE A 47 8.97 14.14 7.87
CA ILE A 47 10.20 14.51 8.58
C ILE A 47 11.24 14.98 7.55
N HIS A 48 11.40 16.30 7.43
CA HIS A 48 12.16 16.93 6.36
C HIS A 48 13.65 17.17 6.67
N THR A 49 14.16 16.62 7.78
CA THR A 49 15.57 16.77 8.20
C THR A 49 16.55 16.09 7.23
N TYR A 50 16.10 15.09 6.48
CA TYR A 50 16.94 14.25 5.62
C TYR A 50 16.53 14.30 4.14
N ASP A 51 15.79 15.31 3.71
CA ASP A 51 15.26 15.41 2.35
C ASP A 51 16.36 15.51 1.27
N ASP A 52 17.56 15.88 1.67
CA ASP A 52 18.75 15.99 0.83
C ASP A 52 19.49 14.65 0.59
N ARG A 53 18.98 13.52 1.10
CA ARG A 53 19.68 12.23 1.13
C ARG A 53 18.88 11.10 0.52
N LEU A 54 19.59 10.06 -0.01
CA LEU A 54 19.03 8.78 -0.47
C LEU A 54 19.18 7.65 0.55
N GLY A 55 20.12 7.80 1.50
CA GLY A 55 20.54 6.72 2.39
C GLY A 55 21.76 5.97 1.87
N ASP A 56 22.01 4.79 2.47
CA ASP A 56 23.07 3.86 2.09
C ASP A 56 22.46 2.66 1.35
N GLY A 57 22.81 2.50 0.07
CA GLY A 57 22.29 1.43 -0.78
C GLY A 57 23.04 0.10 -0.62
N SER A 58 24.12 0.03 0.19
CA SER A 58 25.03 -1.09 0.23
C SER A 58 24.46 -2.36 0.87
N ARG A 59 25.13 -3.49 0.63
CA ARG A 59 24.90 -4.75 1.33
C ARG A 59 25.16 -4.63 2.82
N GLU A 60 26.26 -3.96 3.20
CA GLU A 60 26.62 -3.74 4.59
C GLU A 60 25.54 -3.00 5.36
N ALA A 61 24.86 -2.03 4.74
CA ALA A 61 23.76 -1.33 5.36
C ALA A 61 22.59 -2.28 5.69
N VAL A 62 22.23 -3.18 4.78
CA VAL A 62 21.14 -4.16 4.99
C VAL A 62 21.53 -5.18 6.07
N GLU A 63 22.77 -5.67 6.05
CA GLU A 63 23.26 -6.60 7.07
C GLU A 63 23.34 -5.91 8.44
N GLY A 64 23.75 -4.65 8.49
CA GLY A 64 23.74 -3.82 9.70
C GLY A 64 22.34 -3.57 10.24
N GLU A 65 21.35 -3.37 9.36
CA GLU A 65 19.94 -3.24 9.75
C GLU A 65 19.43 -4.54 10.39
N LEU A 66 19.70 -5.70 9.80
CA LEU A 66 19.33 -7.00 10.35
C LEU A 66 19.88 -7.19 11.78
N GLU A 67 21.16 -6.89 12.00
CA GLU A 67 21.77 -7.01 13.33
C GLU A 67 21.16 -6.00 14.33
N ALA A 68 20.82 -4.79 13.87
CA ALA A 68 20.15 -3.81 14.71
C ALA A 68 18.71 -4.23 15.08
N GLU A 69 17.95 -4.82 14.14
CA GLU A 69 16.61 -5.36 14.43
C GLU A 69 16.67 -6.53 15.41
N LYS A 70 17.64 -7.45 15.26
CA LYS A 70 17.86 -8.56 16.21
C LYS A 70 18.23 -8.06 17.61
N ALA A 71 19.09 -7.06 17.70
CA ALA A 71 19.47 -6.46 18.98
C ALA A 71 18.25 -5.77 19.64
N HIS A 72 17.41 -5.10 18.85
CA HIS A 72 16.19 -4.48 19.35
C HIS A 72 15.18 -5.53 19.81
N LEU A 73 14.99 -6.61 19.04
CA LEU A 73 14.14 -7.75 19.43
C LEU A 73 14.54 -8.29 20.79
N ALA A 74 15.82 -8.59 20.98
CA ALA A 74 16.34 -9.10 22.25
C ALA A 74 16.12 -8.12 23.43
N ALA A 75 16.23 -6.80 23.17
CA ALA A 75 15.99 -5.79 24.19
C ALA A 75 14.50 -5.69 24.59
N VAL A 76 13.58 -5.82 23.64
CA VAL A 76 12.12 -5.82 23.87
C VAL A 76 11.69 -7.13 24.57
N GLU A 77 12.23 -8.28 24.15
CA GLU A 77 11.97 -9.58 24.80
C GLU A 77 12.39 -9.60 26.28
N ALA A 78 13.50 -8.92 26.60
CA ALA A 78 14.01 -8.83 27.98
C ALA A 78 13.14 -7.98 28.92
N ILE A 79 12.11 -7.29 28.42
CA ILE A 79 11.13 -6.59 29.26
C ILE A 79 10.08 -7.59 29.74
N ASP A 80 9.97 -7.74 31.06
CA ASP A 80 8.94 -8.59 31.66
C ASP A 80 7.53 -8.05 31.36
N PRO A 81 6.69 -8.79 30.59
CA PRO A 81 5.36 -8.34 30.24
C PRO A 81 4.43 -8.14 31.46
N ASP A 82 4.67 -8.87 32.56
CA ASP A 82 3.83 -8.76 33.77
C ASP A 82 4.07 -7.47 34.56
N GLY A 83 5.20 -6.81 34.29
CA GLY A 83 5.50 -5.51 34.86
C GLY A 83 5.06 -4.32 34.01
N LEU A 84 4.43 -4.56 32.86
CA LEU A 84 3.90 -3.53 31.96
C LEU A 84 2.41 -3.27 32.22
N SER A 85 1.98 -2.04 32.01
CA SER A 85 0.55 -1.71 31.89
C SER A 85 -0.09 -2.52 30.75
N ALA A 86 -1.42 -2.65 30.77
CA ALA A 86 -2.14 -3.37 29.71
C ALA A 86 -1.88 -2.74 28.32
N THR A 87 -1.81 -1.42 28.22
CA THR A 87 -1.51 -0.69 26.98
C THR A 87 -0.09 -1.00 26.50
N ALA A 88 0.92 -0.86 27.36
CA ALA A 88 2.32 -1.09 26.99
C ALA A 88 2.58 -2.56 26.66
N ARG A 89 1.91 -3.51 27.33
CA ARG A 89 1.97 -4.95 27.01
C ARG A 89 1.43 -5.20 25.60
N PHE A 90 0.29 -4.63 25.24
CA PHE A 90 -0.25 -4.74 23.88
C PHE A 90 0.70 -4.17 22.83
N GLU A 91 1.24 -2.97 23.06
CA GLU A 91 2.21 -2.32 22.16
C GLU A 91 3.50 -3.15 22.04
N ARG A 92 3.96 -3.78 23.15
CA ARG A 92 5.12 -4.67 23.13
C ARG A 92 4.88 -5.90 22.25
N ASP A 93 3.72 -6.53 22.35
CA ASP A 93 3.40 -7.69 21.52
C ASP A 93 3.34 -7.31 20.04
N LEU A 94 2.82 -6.13 19.72
CA LEU A 94 2.79 -5.60 18.35
C LEU A 94 4.20 -5.26 17.86
N GLU A 95 5.06 -4.70 18.71
CA GLU A 95 6.46 -4.41 18.36
C GLU A 95 7.23 -5.71 18.08
N LEU A 96 7.03 -6.76 18.89
CA LEU A 96 7.59 -8.09 18.64
C LEU A 96 7.13 -8.66 17.29
N HIS A 97 5.84 -8.52 16.96
CA HIS A 97 5.30 -8.92 15.67
C HIS A 97 6.01 -8.19 14.51
N ASN A 98 6.15 -6.88 14.60
CA ASN A 98 6.83 -6.06 13.59
C ASN A 98 8.30 -6.47 13.42
N LEU A 99 8.99 -6.74 14.52
CA LEU A 99 10.40 -7.15 14.51
C LEU A 99 10.59 -8.53 13.89
N HIS A 100 9.77 -9.51 14.28
CA HIS A 100 9.82 -10.84 13.67
C HIS A 100 9.58 -10.77 12.16
N ARG A 101 8.66 -9.91 11.72
CA ARG A 101 8.38 -9.69 10.30
C ARG A 101 9.58 -9.07 9.59
N SER A 102 10.14 -7.97 10.12
CA SER A 102 11.32 -7.29 9.56
C SER A 102 12.52 -8.23 9.47
N ILE A 103 12.82 -8.97 10.55
CA ILE A 103 13.91 -9.95 10.57
C ILE A 103 13.68 -11.07 9.54
N PHE A 104 12.46 -11.57 9.43
CA PHE A 104 12.14 -12.60 8.43
C PHE A 104 12.38 -12.09 7.00
N ASP A 105 11.96 -10.89 6.68
CA ASP A 105 12.14 -10.31 5.33
C ASP A 105 13.63 -10.12 5.02
N LEU A 106 14.42 -9.66 6.00
CA LEU A 106 15.87 -9.43 5.85
C LEU A 106 16.68 -10.73 5.80
N GLU A 107 16.37 -11.73 6.64
CA GLU A 107 17.17 -12.92 6.84
C GLU A 107 16.71 -14.14 6.03
N VAL A 108 15.40 -14.36 5.93
CA VAL A 108 14.78 -15.54 5.28
C VAL A 108 14.27 -15.20 3.88
N GLY A 109 13.52 -14.13 3.75
CA GLY A 109 12.96 -13.63 2.49
C GLY A 109 14.06 -13.24 1.50
N ARG A 110 14.99 -12.42 1.94
CA ARG A 110 16.19 -11.96 1.20
C ARG A 110 15.88 -11.50 -0.21
N LEU A 111 14.71 -10.89 -0.43
CA LEU A 111 14.36 -10.33 -1.75
C LEU A 111 15.37 -9.26 -2.17
N TRP A 112 15.89 -8.49 -1.19
CA TRP A 112 16.89 -7.45 -1.39
C TRP A 112 18.20 -7.92 -2.05
N GLU A 113 18.52 -9.22 -1.99
CA GLU A 113 19.69 -9.83 -2.59
C GLU A 113 19.39 -10.40 -4.00
N ARG A 114 18.14 -10.81 -4.24
CA ARG A 114 17.69 -11.48 -5.46
C ARG A 114 17.03 -10.54 -6.47
N ARG A 115 16.56 -9.39 -6.00
CA ARG A 115 15.91 -8.33 -6.78
C ARG A 115 16.62 -7.01 -6.54
N SER A 116 17.01 -6.33 -7.62
CA SER A 116 17.34 -4.92 -7.53
C SER A 116 16.05 -4.11 -7.35
N THR A 117 16.09 -3.12 -6.48
CA THR A 117 15.03 -2.12 -6.28
C THR A 117 15.65 -0.71 -6.31
N ALA A 118 16.83 -0.57 -6.92
CA ALA A 118 17.58 0.68 -6.89
C ALA A 118 16.89 1.79 -7.67
N ILE A 119 16.29 1.44 -8.82
CA ILE A 119 15.58 2.41 -9.68
C ILE A 119 14.28 2.82 -9.03
N ASP A 120 13.50 1.86 -8.49
CA ASP A 120 12.29 2.15 -7.70
C ASP A 120 12.62 3.10 -6.54
N ALA A 121 13.67 2.79 -5.75
CA ALA A 121 14.07 3.58 -4.59
C ALA A 121 14.50 5.01 -4.95
N VAL A 122 15.19 5.20 -6.08
CA VAL A 122 15.54 6.54 -6.60
C VAL A 122 14.28 7.28 -7.04
N GLY A 123 13.38 6.62 -7.78
CA GLY A 123 12.11 7.19 -8.24
C GLY A 123 11.26 7.67 -7.06
N ASP A 124 11.00 6.82 -6.09
CA ASP A 124 10.22 7.12 -4.88
C ASP A 124 10.84 8.26 -4.07
N ALA A 125 12.18 8.25 -3.92
CA ALA A 125 12.90 9.29 -3.22
C ALA A 125 12.78 10.67 -3.90
N LEU A 126 12.83 10.73 -5.22
CA LEU A 126 12.63 11.97 -5.96
C LEU A 126 11.17 12.41 -5.92
N PHE A 127 10.24 11.46 -6.15
CA PHE A 127 8.81 11.72 -6.16
C PHE A 127 8.30 12.28 -4.84
N SER A 128 8.67 11.69 -3.71
CA SER A 128 8.18 12.08 -2.38
C SER A 128 8.48 13.55 -2.03
N VAL A 129 9.59 14.11 -2.52
CA VAL A 129 9.93 15.53 -2.36
C VAL A 129 9.25 16.41 -3.42
N PHE A 130 9.11 15.89 -4.66
CA PHE A 130 8.59 16.69 -5.77
C PHE A 130 7.06 16.88 -5.70
N ALA A 131 6.32 15.84 -5.32
CA ALA A 131 4.86 15.81 -5.41
C ALA A 131 4.13 16.60 -4.32
N ARG A 132 4.75 16.85 -3.17
CA ARG A 132 4.11 17.45 -2.00
C ARG A 132 4.56 18.87 -1.74
N ASP A 133 3.64 19.78 -1.40
CA ASP A 133 3.88 21.19 -1.15
C ASP A 133 4.17 21.50 0.33
N PHE A 134 5.07 20.74 0.96
CA PHE A 134 5.47 20.93 2.37
C PHE A 134 6.42 22.13 2.57
N ALA A 135 7.09 22.60 1.51
CA ALA A 135 7.99 23.72 1.52
C ALA A 135 7.95 24.47 0.17
N PRO A 136 8.43 25.74 0.09
CA PRO A 136 8.56 26.47 -1.17
C PRO A 136 9.31 25.64 -2.23
N LEU A 137 8.86 25.68 -3.48
CA LEU A 137 9.46 24.91 -4.58
C LEU A 137 10.99 25.05 -4.69
N PRO A 138 11.60 26.26 -4.55
CA PRO A 138 13.07 26.38 -4.58
C PRO A 138 13.79 25.58 -3.50
N GLU A 139 13.21 25.43 -2.31
CA GLU A 139 13.79 24.65 -1.22
C GLU A 139 13.71 23.14 -1.53
N ARG A 140 12.55 22.69 -2.02
CA ARG A 140 12.36 21.29 -2.47
C ARG A 140 13.28 20.94 -3.63
N LEU A 141 13.48 21.85 -4.60
CA LEU A 141 14.41 21.66 -5.71
C LEU A 141 15.88 21.63 -5.26
N ALA A 142 16.24 22.32 -4.19
CA ALA A 142 17.58 22.22 -3.60
C ALA A 142 17.80 20.82 -2.98
N ALA A 143 16.83 20.28 -2.24
CA ALA A 143 16.88 18.92 -1.72
C ALA A 143 16.93 17.87 -2.85
N LEU A 144 16.11 18.03 -3.89
CA LEU A 144 16.13 17.16 -5.07
C LEU A 144 17.48 17.21 -5.80
N THR A 145 18.11 18.39 -5.90
CA THR A 145 19.44 18.52 -6.48
C THR A 145 20.47 17.68 -5.72
N ALA A 146 20.42 17.71 -4.38
CA ALA A 146 21.32 16.90 -3.55
C ALA A 146 21.03 15.38 -3.68
N ARG A 147 19.75 14.97 -3.73
CA ARG A 147 19.39 13.56 -4.01
C ARG A 147 19.92 13.11 -5.37
N LEU A 148 19.72 13.91 -6.43
CA LEU A 148 20.24 13.62 -7.77
C LEU A 148 21.77 13.51 -7.80
N ASP A 149 22.50 14.38 -7.10
CA ASP A 149 23.95 14.26 -6.93
C ASP A 149 24.36 12.95 -6.22
N GLY A 150 23.51 12.42 -5.35
CA GLY A 150 23.71 11.16 -4.62
C GLY A 150 23.44 9.88 -5.44
N VAL A 151 22.69 9.96 -6.55
CA VAL A 151 22.26 8.80 -7.35
C VAL A 151 23.42 7.92 -7.82
N PRO A 152 24.53 8.46 -8.38
CA PRO A 152 25.64 7.61 -8.84
C PRO A 152 26.25 6.76 -7.71
N ARG A 153 26.44 7.35 -6.53
CA ARG A 153 26.92 6.62 -5.34
C ARG A 153 25.95 5.53 -4.92
N PHE A 154 24.67 5.87 -4.75
CA PHE A 154 23.62 4.95 -4.32
C PHE A 154 23.48 3.74 -5.26
N LEU A 155 23.50 3.94 -6.57
CA LEU A 155 23.44 2.85 -7.55
C LEU A 155 24.69 1.96 -7.50
N ALA A 156 25.89 2.54 -7.30
CA ALA A 156 27.11 1.78 -7.11
C ALA A 156 27.08 0.92 -5.84
N GLU A 157 26.59 1.47 -4.73
CA GLU A 157 26.36 0.75 -3.48
C GLU A 157 25.37 -0.40 -3.66
N HIS A 158 24.27 -0.17 -4.37
CA HIS A 158 23.25 -1.19 -4.62
C HIS A 158 23.77 -2.41 -5.39
N ARG A 159 24.75 -2.24 -6.28
CA ARG A 159 25.41 -3.36 -6.97
C ARG A 159 26.06 -4.36 -5.99
N THR A 160 26.48 -3.91 -4.81
CA THR A 160 27.11 -4.78 -3.80
C THR A 160 26.15 -5.81 -3.21
N ARG A 161 24.84 -5.61 -3.35
CA ARG A 161 23.81 -6.56 -2.91
C ARG A 161 23.75 -7.82 -3.77
N ALA A 162 24.09 -7.74 -5.05
CA ALA A 162 23.96 -8.82 -6.02
C ALA A 162 25.10 -9.86 -5.91
N GLN A 163 25.15 -10.58 -4.80
CA GLN A 163 26.12 -11.67 -4.57
C GLN A 163 25.58 -13.06 -4.92
N VAL A 164 24.30 -13.17 -5.27
CA VAL A 164 23.64 -14.39 -5.74
C VAL A 164 23.01 -14.11 -7.11
N PRO A 165 22.71 -15.16 -7.91
CA PRO A 165 21.98 -14.97 -9.16
C PRO A 165 20.65 -14.25 -8.93
N GLN A 166 20.49 -13.09 -9.56
CA GLN A 166 19.25 -12.34 -9.52
C GLN A 166 18.16 -13.03 -10.36
N VAL A 167 16.91 -12.75 -10.08
CA VAL A 167 15.80 -13.29 -10.87
C VAL A 167 15.68 -12.50 -12.18
N ARG A 168 15.89 -13.17 -13.32
CA ARG A 168 15.88 -12.56 -14.66
C ARG A 168 14.63 -11.72 -14.93
N LEU A 169 13.49 -12.25 -14.52
CA LEU A 169 12.20 -11.56 -14.66
C LEU A 169 12.21 -10.20 -13.98
N TRP A 170 12.75 -10.12 -12.77
CA TRP A 170 12.81 -8.88 -12.00
C TRP A 170 13.90 -7.93 -12.49
N GLN A 171 15.01 -8.48 -12.98
CA GLN A 171 16.04 -7.66 -13.65
C GLN A 171 15.48 -6.97 -14.89
N GLN A 172 14.65 -7.68 -15.70
CA GLN A 172 14.04 -7.08 -16.88
C GLN A 172 13.09 -5.95 -16.50
N LEU A 173 12.25 -6.12 -15.46
CA LEU A 173 11.37 -5.05 -14.97
C LEU A 173 12.16 -3.80 -14.54
N GLU A 174 13.25 -4.01 -13.80
CA GLU A 174 14.12 -2.91 -13.36
C GLU A 174 14.80 -2.19 -14.54
N ILE A 175 15.21 -2.95 -15.59
CA ILE A 175 15.76 -2.38 -16.83
C ILE A 175 14.72 -1.51 -17.55
N ASP A 176 13.47 -1.96 -17.60
CA ASP A 176 12.38 -1.23 -18.24
C ASP A 176 12.08 0.07 -17.47
N GLN A 177 12.00 0.00 -16.13
CA GLN A 177 11.80 1.16 -15.25
C GLN A 177 12.96 2.18 -15.36
N ALA A 178 14.20 1.71 -15.53
CA ALA A 178 15.36 2.59 -15.76
C ALA A 178 15.21 3.42 -17.05
N GLY A 179 14.44 2.94 -18.02
CA GLY A 179 14.10 3.67 -19.24
C GLY A 179 13.12 4.81 -19.01
N ASP A 180 12.26 4.70 -18.00
CA ASP A 180 11.17 5.66 -17.70
C ASP A 180 11.57 6.74 -16.69
N LEU A 181 12.42 6.43 -15.72
CA LEU A 181 12.84 7.35 -14.66
C LEU A 181 13.44 8.69 -15.15
N PRO A 182 14.18 8.77 -16.28
CA PRO A 182 14.64 10.02 -16.84
C PRO A 182 13.54 11.06 -17.10
N GLU A 183 12.29 10.65 -17.39
CA GLU A 183 11.16 11.58 -17.61
C GLU A 183 10.84 12.38 -16.33
N LEU A 184 10.74 11.71 -15.17
CA LEU A 184 10.58 12.40 -13.88
C LEU A 184 11.71 13.40 -13.62
N ILE A 185 12.97 13.01 -13.91
CA ILE A 185 14.12 13.91 -13.72
C ILE A 185 14.01 15.13 -14.61
N ASP A 186 13.54 14.99 -15.86
CA ASP A 186 13.33 16.10 -16.79
C ASP A 186 12.19 17.03 -16.33
N GLU A 187 11.11 16.49 -15.75
CA GLU A 187 10.04 17.29 -15.14
C GLU A 187 10.55 18.11 -13.95
N ILE A 188 11.39 17.52 -13.08
CA ILE A 188 12.02 18.22 -11.96
C ILE A 188 12.90 19.39 -12.47
N VAL A 189 13.70 19.15 -13.50
CA VAL A 189 14.55 20.20 -14.12
C VAL A 189 13.69 21.31 -14.73
N ALA A 190 12.61 20.94 -15.42
CA ALA A 190 11.67 21.88 -16.03
C ALA A 190 10.99 22.78 -14.97
N ALA A 191 10.59 22.22 -13.83
CA ALA A 191 9.99 22.97 -12.72
C ALA A 191 10.94 24.02 -12.11
N GLY A 192 12.25 23.84 -12.28
CA GLY A 192 13.25 24.81 -11.85
C GLY A 192 13.29 26.09 -12.71
N HIS A 193 12.82 26.02 -13.98
CA HIS A 193 12.83 27.18 -14.86
C HIS A 193 11.90 28.30 -14.34
N GLY A 194 12.47 29.47 -14.10
CA GLY A 194 11.75 30.62 -13.54
C GLY A 194 11.53 30.56 -12.02
N SER A 195 11.81 29.43 -11.39
CA SER A 195 11.71 29.24 -9.93
C SER A 195 13.07 29.35 -9.23
N LEU A 196 14.14 29.01 -9.92
CA LEU A 196 15.51 29.02 -9.38
C LEU A 196 16.36 30.14 -9.99
N PRO A 197 17.33 30.70 -9.22
CA PRO A 197 18.41 31.50 -9.80
C PRO A 197 19.22 30.68 -10.82
N ASP A 198 19.78 31.35 -11.84
CA ASP A 198 20.55 30.72 -12.93
C ASP A 198 21.63 29.73 -12.44
N ALA A 199 22.34 30.08 -11.35
CA ALA A 199 23.40 29.22 -10.81
C ALA A 199 22.83 27.91 -10.24
N ALA A 200 21.72 27.97 -9.51
CA ALA A 200 21.02 26.80 -8.95
C ALA A 200 20.41 25.96 -10.06
N GLN A 201 19.79 26.60 -11.07
CA GLN A 201 19.26 25.88 -12.25
C GLN A 201 20.35 25.10 -12.99
N ARG A 202 21.53 25.71 -13.16
CA ARG A 202 22.69 25.02 -13.76
C ARG A 202 23.19 23.84 -12.89
N GLN A 203 23.15 23.99 -11.56
CA GLN A 203 23.51 22.89 -10.65
C GLN A 203 22.53 21.75 -10.75
N LEU A 204 21.22 22.02 -10.70
CA LEU A 204 20.17 21.03 -10.89
C LEU A 204 20.32 20.30 -12.24
N GLY A 205 20.57 21.03 -13.34
CA GLY A 205 20.81 20.41 -14.65
C GLY A 205 22.03 19.51 -14.70
N ARG A 206 23.13 19.85 -13.98
CA ARG A 206 24.31 18.98 -13.89
C ARG A 206 24.04 17.73 -13.07
N ALA A 207 23.40 17.86 -11.90
CA ALA A 207 23.01 16.74 -11.05
C ALA A 207 22.09 15.77 -11.80
N ALA A 208 21.08 16.29 -12.51
CA ALA A 208 20.19 15.53 -13.37
C ALA A 208 20.93 14.77 -14.49
N GLY A 209 21.88 15.44 -15.16
CA GLY A 209 22.71 14.80 -16.19
C GLY A 209 23.55 13.66 -15.62
N SER A 210 24.17 13.85 -14.45
CA SER A 210 24.94 12.81 -13.75
C SER A 210 24.07 11.63 -13.32
N ALA A 211 22.90 11.90 -12.75
CA ALA A 211 21.95 10.88 -12.33
C ALA A 211 21.46 10.03 -13.52
N LYS A 212 21.04 10.69 -14.61
CA LYS A 212 20.59 9.98 -15.83
C LYS A 212 21.70 9.10 -16.44
N ALA A 213 22.94 9.57 -16.45
CA ALA A 213 24.06 8.77 -16.91
C ALA A 213 24.30 7.54 -16.03
N ALA A 214 24.24 7.70 -14.71
CA ALA A 214 24.39 6.60 -13.75
C ALA A 214 23.23 5.58 -13.84
N ILE A 215 22.00 6.02 -14.07
CA ILE A 215 20.83 5.16 -14.31
C ILE A 215 21.04 4.32 -15.59
N ALA A 216 21.49 4.95 -16.67
CA ALA A 216 21.79 4.24 -17.92
C ALA A 216 22.90 3.21 -17.74
N GLU A 217 23.99 3.56 -17.03
CA GLU A 217 25.08 2.62 -16.70
C GLU A 217 24.59 1.47 -15.81
N TYR A 218 23.70 1.72 -14.87
CA TYR A 218 23.12 0.72 -14.00
C TYR A 218 22.24 -0.26 -14.80
N ALA A 219 21.40 0.24 -15.71
CA ALA A 219 20.61 -0.59 -16.62
C ALA A 219 21.49 -1.45 -17.53
N GLU A 220 22.62 -0.93 -18.01
CA GLU A 220 23.56 -1.70 -18.82
C GLU A 220 24.24 -2.80 -17.99
N TRP A 221 24.59 -2.52 -16.74
CA TRP A 221 25.08 -3.54 -15.82
C TRP A 221 24.04 -4.66 -15.60
N LEU A 222 22.77 -4.32 -15.35
CA LEU A 222 21.69 -5.31 -15.23
C LEU A 222 21.57 -6.17 -16.51
N ARG A 223 21.63 -5.55 -17.70
CA ARG A 223 21.62 -6.29 -18.98
C ARG A 223 22.80 -7.24 -19.11
N SER A 224 23.98 -6.80 -18.71
CA SER A 224 25.21 -7.61 -18.79
C SER A 224 25.18 -8.83 -17.88
N THR A 225 24.45 -8.78 -16.77
CA THR A 225 24.32 -9.87 -15.79
C THR A 225 23.05 -10.72 -15.97
N LEU A 226 22.18 -10.36 -16.92
CA LEU A 226 20.92 -11.06 -17.15
C LEU A 226 21.11 -12.54 -17.51
N GLY A 227 22.19 -12.88 -18.24
CA GLY A 227 22.54 -14.26 -18.61
C GLY A 227 22.87 -15.16 -17.42
N ASP A 228 23.42 -14.60 -16.35
CA ASP A 228 23.79 -15.29 -15.12
C ASP A 228 22.61 -15.41 -14.13
N GLY A 229 21.46 -14.83 -14.45
CA GLY A 229 20.26 -14.83 -13.63
C GLY A 229 19.59 -16.20 -13.49
N THR A 230 18.62 -16.27 -12.58
CA THR A 230 17.79 -17.46 -12.33
C THR A 230 16.32 -17.18 -12.69
N ASP A 231 15.57 -18.24 -13.03
CA ASP A 231 14.11 -18.16 -13.22
C ASP A 231 13.33 -18.53 -11.93
N ARG A 232 14.01 -18.77 -10.83
CA ARG A 232 13.41 -19.17 -9.54
C ARG A 232 12.90 -17.94 -8.79
N TRP A 233 11.77 -17.40 -9.22
CA TRP A 233 11.10 -16.28 -8.54
C TRP A 233 10.23 -16.75 -7.37
N ALA A 234 9.59 -17.91 -7.43
CA ALA A 234 8.70 -18.40 -6.39
C ALA A 234 9.38 -18.45 -5.01
N PHE A 235 8.63 -18.10 -3.98
CA PHE A 235 9.13 -18.03 -2.61
C PHE A 235 9.45 -19.45 -2.06
N GLY A 236 8.68 -20.45 -2.50
CA GLY A 236 8.74 -21.84 -2.06
C GLY A 236 7.79 -22.12 -0.90
N ARG A 237 7.18 -23.32 -0.88
CA ARG A 237 6.12 -23.69 0.07
C ARG A 237 6.49 -23.38 1.52
N ASP A 238 7.60 -23.91 2.02
CA ASP A 238 7.96 -23.79 3.44
C ASP A 238 8.14 -22.33 3.89
N ARG A 239 8.80 -21.50 3.06
CA ARG A 239 9.00 -20.08 3.36
C ARG A 239 7.72 -19.28 3.22
N TYR A 240 6.88 -19.61 2.25
CA TYR A 240 5.62 -18.95 2.04
C TYR A 240 4.65 -19.24 3.20
N ASP A 241 4.53 -20.51 3.61
CA ASP A 241 3.68 -20.92 4.73
C ASP A 241 4.17 -20.30 6.06
N ALA A 242 5.50 -20.20 6.27
CA ALA A 242 6.07 -19.49 7.41
C ALA A 242 5.74 -17.97 7.37
N LEU A 243 5.74 -17.36 6.18
CA LEU A 243 5.36 -15.96 6.02
C LEU A 243 3.87 -15.74 6.31
N ILE A 244 2.98 -16.64 5.86
CA ILE A 244 1.55 -16.62 6.18
C ILE A 244 1.34 -16.65 7.71
N ALA A 245 1.98 -17.60 8.38
CA ALA A 245 1.88 -17.73 9.84
C ALA A 245 2.36 -16.46 10.57
N LEU A 246 3.43 -15.85 10.07
CA LEU A 246 3.99 -14.63 10.64
C LEU A 246 3.10 -13.40 10.37
N ARG A 247 2.41 -13.32 9.22
CA ARG A 247 1.45 -12.26 8.90
C ARG A 247 0.22 -12.28 9.80
N ALA A 248 -0.02 -13.39 10.51
CA ALA A 248 -1.10 -13.55 11.46
C ALA A 248 -2.50 -13.19 10.90
N PHE A 249 -2.83 -13.72 9.71
CA PHE A 249 -4.16 -13.59 9.08
C PHE A 249 -5.26 -14.26 9.93
N ASP A 250 -5.45 -13.77 11.15
CA ASP A 250 -6.40 -14.26 12.15
C ASP A 250 -6.26 -15.77 12.45
N GLY A 251 -5.06 -16.31 12.27
CA GLY A 251 -4.70 -17.72 12.52
C GLY A 251 -4.89 -18.65 11.33
N LEU A 252 -5.32 -18.14 10.17
CA LEU A 252 -5.50 -18.94 8.96
C LEU A 252 -4.15 -19.41 8.39
N ASP A 253 -4.12 -20.67 7.92
CA ASP A 253 -3.02 -21.18 7.12
C ASP A 253 -3.25 -20.95 5.61
N ALA A 254 -2.24 -21.28 4.80
CA ALA A 254 -2.29 -21.02 3.37
C ALA A 254 -3.30 -21.91 2.62
N ASP A 255 -3.64 -23.10 3.14
CA ASP A 255 -4.65 -23.97 2.53
C ASP A 255 -6.06 -23.41 2.82
N GLU A 256 -6.33 -22.98 4.04
CA GLU A 256 -7.57 -22.30 4.43
C GLU A 256 -7.76 -20.99 3.64
N ILE A 257 -6.69 -20.21 3.46
CA ILE A 257 -6.72 -18.98 2.64
C ILE A 257 -7.05 -19.31 1.18
N LEU A 258 -6.47 -20.38 0.62
CA LEU A 258 -6.78 -20.82 -0.75
C LEU A 258 -8.26 -21.23 -0.89
N GLU A 259 -8.80 -21.96 0.09
CA GLU A 259 -10.23 -22.35 0.12
C GLU A 259 -11.13 -21.12 0.16
N ILE A 260 -10.80 -20.12 0.98
CA ILE A 260 -11.52 -18.84 1.00
C ILE A 260 -11.47 -18.17 -0.38
N GLY A 261 -10.30 -18.13 -1.03
CA GLY A 261 -10.15 -17.56 -2.36
C GLY A 261 -11.03 -18.23 -3.41
N LEU A 262 -11.09 -19.56 -3.40
CA LEU A 262 -11.93 -20.35 -4.31
C LEU A 262 -13.43 -20.14 -4.04
N ALA A 263 -13.84 -20.13 -2.78
CA ALA A 263 -15.23 -19.89 -2.38
C ALA A 263 -15.66 -18.47 -2.77
N GLN A 264 -14.83 -17.46 -2.49
CA GLN A 264 -15.09 -16.07 -2.86
C GLN A 264 -15.18 -15.89 -4.38
N LEU A 265 -14.32 -16.53 -5.17
CA LEU A 265 -14.41 -16.47 -6.63
C LEU A 265 -15.78 -16.96 -7.13
N ALA A 266 -16.24 -18.10 -6.62
CA ALA A 266 -17.54 -18.66 -6.99
C ALA A 266 -18.70 -17.75 -6.56
N GLU A 267 -18.67 -17.24 -5.33
CA GLU A 267 -19.68 -16.33 -4.77
C GLU A 267 -19.78 -15.03 -5.58
N GLN A 268 -18.65 -14.37 -5.84
CA GLN A 268 -18.63 -13.09 -6.54
C GLN A 268 -19.06 -13.23 -8.00
N LYS A 269 -18.71 -14.33 -8.67
CA LYS A 269 -19.22 -14.63 -10.02
C LYS A 269 -20.74 -14.80 -10.04
N ALA A 270 -21.30 -15.54 -9.07
CA ALA A 270 -22.74 -15.73 -8.96
C ALA A 270 -23.47 -14.40 -8.68
N ALA A 271 -22.92 -13.56 -7.82
CA ALA A 271 -23.48 -12.27 -7.47
C ALA A 271 -23.41 -11.28 -8.66
N ARG A 272 -22.29 -11.26 -9.41
CA ARG A 272 -22.16 -10.46 -10.64
C ARG A 272 -23.18 -10.88 -11.69
N SER A 273 -23.34 -12.19 -11.91
CA SER A 273 -24.35 -12.73 -12.84
C SER A 273 -25.77 -12.40 -12.41
N ALA A 274 -26.07 -12.34 -11.12
CA ALA A 274 -27.37 -11.94 -10.60
C ALA A 274 -27.62 -10.44 -10.89
N ALA A 275 -26.64 -9.58 -10.62
CA ALA A 275 -26.73 -8.15 -10.91
C ALA A 275 -26.88 -7.86 -12.42
N ALA A 276 -26.18 -8.62 -13.27
CA ALA A 276 -26.31 -8.51 -14.72
C ALA A 276 -27.75 -8.86 -15.20
N ARG A 277 -28.33 -9.96 -14.68
CA ARG A 277 -29.73 -10.34 -15.01
C ARG A 277 -30.75 -9.34 -14.49
N GLU A 278 -30.46 -8.63 -13.41
CA GLU A 278 -31.34 -7.55 -12.91
C GLU A 278 -31.34 -6.35 -13.85
N ILE A 279 -30.21 -6.07 -14.53
CA ILE A 279 -30.10 -4.99 -15.53
C ILE A 279 -30.83 -5.40 -16.83
N ASP A 280 -30.52 -6.58 -17.35
CA ASP A 280 -31.14 -7.11 -18.58
C ASP A 280 -31.18 -8.65 -18.54
N PRO A 281 -32.37 -9.25 -18.29
CA PRO A 281 -32.51 -10.70 -18.19
C PRO A 281 -32.33 -11.44 -19.51
N GLU A 282 -32.42 -10.73 -20.66
CA GLU A 282 -32.34 -11.32 -22.00
C GLU A 282 -30.94 -11.22 -22.63
N ALA A 283 -30.06 -10.34 -22.10
CA ALA A 283 -28.71 -10.18 -22.58
C ALA A 283 -27.72 -11.11 -21.86
N ASP A 284 -26.65 -11.52 -22.55
CA ASP A 284 -25.51 -12.15 -21.88
C ASP A 284 -24.77 -11.17 -20.99
N GLU A 285 -24.01 -11.71 -20.04
CA GLU A 285 -23.32 -10.93 -19.01
C GLU A 285 -22.29 -9.97 -19.61
N GLU A 286 -21.57 -10.37 -20.65
CA GLU A 286 -20.55 -9.55 -21.32
C GLU A 286 -21.19 -8.32 -21.97
N THR A 287 -22.32 -8.50 -22.66
CA THR A 287 -23.10 -7.41 -23.23
C THR A 287 -23.58 -6.43 -22.16
N VAL A 288 -23.99 -6.90 -20.98
CA VAL A 288 -24.41 -6.03 -19.88
C VAL A 288 -23.23 -5.24 -19.33
N ILE A 289 -22.08 -5.89 -19.09
CA ILE A 289 -20.84 -5.24 -18.63
C ILE A 289 -20.43 -4.15 -19.60
N ASP A 290 -20.48 -4.42 -20.91
CA ASP A 290 -20.14 -3.44 -21.94
C ASP A 290 -21.06 -2.21 -21.92
N ARG A 291 -22.35 -2.41 -21.71
CA ARG A 291 -23.31 -1.28 -21.57
C ARG A 291 -23.02 -0.45 -20.31
N VAL A 292 -22.71 -1.10 -19.19
CA VAL A 292 -22.37 -0.39 -17.96
C VAL A 292 -21.08 0.43 -18.15
N LYS A 293 -20.05 -0.14 -18.80
CA LYS A 293 -18.80 0.58 -19.11
C LYS A 293 -18.98 1.72 -20.13
N ASN A 294 -20.02 1.70 -20.95
CA ASN A 294 -20.33 2.79 -21.88
C ASN A 294 -21.03 3.99 -21.22
N ASP A 295 -21.47 3.85 -19.96
CA ASP A 295 -22.04 4.95 -19.17
C ASP A 295 -20.91 5.70 -18.43
N HIS A 296 -20.16 6.51 -19.17
CA HIS A 296 -18.98 7.22 -18.70
C HIS A 296 -19.01 8.71 -19.04
N PRO A 297 -18.24 9.56 -18.32
CA PRO A 297 -18.06 10.97 -18.66
C PRO A 297 -17.49 11.16 -20.09
N PRO A 298 -17.86 12.24 -20.78
CA PRO A 298 -17.44 12.45 -22.17
C PRO A 298 -15.98 12.89 -22.34
N THR A 299 -15.36 13.41 -21.28
CA THR A 299 -13.95 13.84 -21.27
C THR A 299 -13.28 13.49 -19.97
N PHE A 300 -11.95 13.49 -19.91
CA PHE A 300 -11.22 13.24 -18.68
C PHE A 300 -11.48 14.32 -17.62
N GLU A 301 -11.62 15.60 -18.02
CA GLU A 301 -11.97 16.68 -17.09
C GLU A 301 -13.33 16.44 -16.42
N ALA A 302 -14.31 15.96 -17.21
CA ALA A 302 -15.62 15.58 -16.68
C ALA A 302 -15.51 14.34 -15.77
N ALA A 303 -14.64 13.38 -16.09
CA ALA A 303 -14.37 12.24 -15.22
C ALA A 303 -13.75 12.68 -13.90
N LEU A 304 -12.75 13.56 -13.93
CA LEU A 304 -12.09 14.08 -12.72
C LEU A 304 -13.10 14.83 -11.83
N GLU A 305 -14.03 15.58 -12.40
CA GLU A 305 -15.09 16.23 -11.63
C GLU A 305 -16.07 15.20 -11.05
N ALA A 306 -16.44 14.17 -11.81
CA ALA A 306 -17.29 13.09 -11.31
C ALA A 306 -16.64 12.33 -10.12
N TYR A 307 -15.31 12.14 -10.11
CA TYR A 307 -14.57 11.61 -8.95
C TYR A 307 -14.68 12.53 -7.75
N ARG A 308 -14.52 13.85 -7.92
CA ARG A 308 -14.69 14.83 -6.82
C ARG A 308 -16.11 14.81 -6.25
N GLU A 309 -17.11 14.81 -7.11
CA GLU A 309 -18.52 14.74 -6.71
C GLU A 309 -18.84 13.42 -5.99
N ALA A 310 -18.39 12.27 -6.51
CA ALA A 310 -18.60 10.96 -5.91
C ALA A 310 -17.97 10.90 -4.51
N MET A 311 -16.74 11.38 -4.36
CA MET A 311 -16.05 11.50 -3.07
C MET A 311 -16.83 12.35 -2.07
N LEU A 312 -17.30 13.54 -2.47
CA LEU A 312 -18.07 14.43 -1.58
C LEU A 312 -19.42 13.83 -1.19
N ARG A 313 -20.12 13.17 -2.12
CA ARG A 313 -21.38 12.45 -1.85
C ARG A 313 -21.14 11.30 -0.86
N ALA A 314 -20.07 10.51 -1.07
CA ALA A 314 -19.73 9.41 -0.18
C ALA A 314 -19.42 9.92 1.24
N ARG A 315 -18.65 11.00 1.37
CA ARG A 315 -18.39 11.66 2.66
C ARG A 315 -19.69 12.11 3.35
N ALA A 316 -20.57 12.79 2.63
CA ALA A 316 -21.85 13.24 3.18
C ALA A 316 -22.71 12.05 3.63
N HIS A 317 -22.78 10.99 2.85
CA HIS A 317 -23.53 9.77 3.17
C HIS A 317 -23.02 9.08 4.44
N CYS A 318 -21.71 8.98 4.65
CA CYS A 318 -21.12 8.45 5.88
C CYS A 318 -21.59 9.22 7.13
N ILE A 319 -21.66 10.54 7.03
CA ILE A 319 -22.11 11.43 8.12
C ILE A 319 -23.61 11.31 8.33
N GLU A 320 -24.42 11.39 7.27
CA GLU A 320 -25.88 11.33 7.32
C GLU A 320 -26.42 9.99 7.84
N ARG A 321 -25.75 8.89 7.51
CA ARG A 321 -26.10 7.54 7.94
C ARG A 321 -25.43 7.13 9.25
N ASP A 322 -24.63 8.01 9.84
CA ASP A 322 -23.89 7.75 11.08
C ASP A 322 -23.06 6.46 11.04
N LEU A 323 -22.34 6.25 9.91
CA LEU A 323 -21.57 5.01 9.68
C LEU A 323 -20.24 5.01 10.38
N VAL A 324 -19.57 6.16 10.41
CA VAL A 324 -18.21 6.34 10.94
C VAL A 324 -17.98 7.83 11.25
N THR A 325 -17.10 8.13 12.20
CA THR A 325 -16.72 9.51 12.50
C THR A 325 -15.74 10.05 11.46
N VAL A 326 -16.11 11.13 10.79
CA VAL A 326 -15.24 11.87 9.88
C VAL A 326 -14.64 13.06 10.61
N PRO A 327 -13.31 13.13 10.80
CA PRO A 327 -12.67 14.26 11.47
C PRO A 327 -12.91 15.57 10.68
N PRO A 328 -13.20 16.70 11.37
CA PRO A 328 -13.56 17.95 10.67
C PRO A 328 -12.38 18.66 9.99
N ASP A 329 -11.15 18.31 10.35
CA ASP A 329 -9.90 18.93 9.91
C ASP A 329 -9.11 18.07 8.92
N GLU A 330 -9.67 16.91 8.48
CA GLU A 330 -9.05 16.11 7.44
C GLU A 330 -9.11 16.82 6.07
N ARG A 331 -8.11 16.56 5.22
CA ARG A 331 -7.98 17.21 3.92
C ARG A 331 -7.65 16.20 2.85
N LEU A 332 -8.35 16.28 1.73
CA LEU A 332 -8.12 15.45 0.54
C LEU A 332 -8.16 16.31 -0.71
N THR A 333 -7.14 16.14 -1.55
CA THR A 333 -7.07 16.76 -2.87
C THR A 333 -7.21 15.68 -3.95
N VAL A 334 -8.14 15.88 -4.90
CA VAL A 334 -8.28 15.02 -6.09
C VAL A 334 -7.66 15.72 -7.28
N MET A 335 -6.69 15.06 -7.93
CA MET A 335 -5.93 15.64 -9.04
C MET A 335 -5.58 14.59 -10.10
N PRO A 336 -5.24 15.01 -11.34
CA PRO A 336 -4.71 14.08 -12.34
C PRO A 336 -3.41 13.43 -11.86
N THR A 337 -3.23 12.14 -12.19
CA THR A 337 -1.94 11.47 -11.99
C THR A 337 -0.86 12.17 -12.79
N PRO A 338 0.23 12.61 -12.16
CA PRO A 338 1.38 13.17 -12.84
C PRO A 338 1.92 12.24 -13.94
N THR A 339 2.43 12.80 -15.03
CA THR A 339 2.79 12.06 -16.25
C THR A 339 3.69 10.87 -15.98
N TYR A 340 4.74 11.07 -15.17
CA TYR A 340 5.73 10.03 -14.84
C TYR A 340 5.19 8.87 -13.98
N LEU A 341 4.03 9.03 -13.32
CA LEU A 341 3.39 7.96 -12.53
C LEU A 341 2.36 7.16 -13.32
N ARG A 342 1.93 7.64 -14.50
CA ARG A 342 0.80 7.03 -15.24
C ARG A 342 1.05 5.59 -15.64
N ARG A 343 2.31 5.17 -15.80
CA ARG A 343 2.66 3.78 -16.11
C ARG A 343 2.56 2.84 -14.92
N VAL A 344 2.79 3.37 -13.70
CA VAL A 344 2.73 2.60 -12.45
C VAL A 344 1.36 2.70 -11.77
N ILE A 345 0.62 3.77 -12.05
CA ILE A 345 -0.74 3.99 -11.57
C ILE A 345 -1.68 4.01 -12.79
N PRO A 346 -2.21 2.87 -13.21
CA PRO A 346 -2.99 2.79 -14.46
C PRO A 346 -4.37 3.44 -14.35
N PHE A 347 -4.97 3.54 -13.16
CA PHE A 347 -6.33 4.03 -12.96
C PHE A 347 -6.41 5.15 -11.93
N ALA A 348 -6.11 4.85 -10.70
CA ALA A 348 -6.15 5.78 -9.58
C ALA A 348 -5.31 5.24 -8.42
N ALA A 349 -4.90 6.13 -7.51
CA ALA A 349 -4.24 5.77 -6.27
C ALA A 349 -4.43 6.84 -5.21
N TYR A 350 -4.27 6.44 -3.96
CA TYR A 350 -4.31 7.33 -2.82
C TYR A 350 -2.92 7.42 -2.16
N PHE A 351 -2.50 8.63 -1.84
CA PHE A 351 -1.31 8.93 -1.04
C PHE A 351 -1.74 9.51 0.31
N GLU A 352 -1.38 8.82 1.38
CA GLU A 352 -1.78 9.19 2.73
C GLU A 352 -1.17 10.52 3.19
N PRO A 353 -1.84 11.22 4.14
CA PRO A 353 -1.30 12.44 4.72
C PRO A 353 -0.09 12.10 5.60
N PRO A 354 1.05 12.82 5.45
CA PRO A 354 2.22 12.58 6.27
C PRO A 354 1.94 12.91 7.74
N LYS A 355 2.26 11.97 8.63
CA LYS A 355 1.93 12.08 10.07
C LYS A 355 2.51 13.34 10.73
N PHE A 356 3.73 13.72 10.36
CA PHE A 356 4.47 14.80 11.02
C PHE A 356 4.42 16.13 10.27
N ASP A 357 3.67 16.20 9.16
CA ASP A 357 3.43 17.47 8.50
C ASP A 357 2.55 18.39 9.34
N PRO A 358 2.84 19.70 9.38
CA PRO A 358 2.01 20.68 10.09
C PRO A 358 0.57 20.76 9.55
N GLN A 359 0.37 20.44 8.28
CA GLN A 359 -0.93 20.45 7.61
C GLN A 359 -1.07 19.18 6.74
N PRO A 360 -1.24 18.02 7.37
CA PRO A 360 -1.31 16.76 6.63
C PRO A 360 -2.50 16.77 5.68
N SER A 361 -2.26 16.38 4.42
CA SER A 361 -3.26 16.28 3.36
C SER A 361 -3.08 15.02 2.56
N GLY A 362 -4.15 14.25 2.36
CA GLY A 362 -4.18 13.14 1.43
C GLY A 362 -4.24 13.62 -0.02
N ILE A 363 -3.72 12.82 -0.93
CA ILE A 363 -3.79 13.08 -2.37
C ILE A 363 -4.41 11.86 -3.05
N TYR A 364 -5.53 12.08 -3.73
CA TYR A 364 -6.18 11.09 -4.57
C TYR A 364 -5.88 11.43 -6.03
N VAL A 365 -5.08 10.60 -6.68
CA VAL A 365 -4.73 10.80 -8.09
C VAL A 365 -5.60 9.92 -8.98
N VAL A 366 -6.01 10.48 -10.13
CA VAL A 366 -6.78 9.80 -11.16
C VAL A 366 -5.99 9.87 -12.46
N THR A 367 -5.76 8.72 -13.10
CA THR A 367 -4.89 8.65 -14.27
C THR A 367 -5.68 8.97 -15.54
N PRO A 368 -5.26 9.98 -16.32
CA PRO A 368 -5.85 10.24 -17.62
C PRO A 368 -5.71 9.03 -18.56
N ALA A 369 -6.70 8.85 -19.42
CA ALA A 369 -6.58 7.93 -20.54
C ALA A 369 -5.35 8.26 -21.39
N VAL A 370 -4.59 7.24 -21.76
CA VAL A 370 -3.42 7.41 -22.64
C VAL A 370 -3.94 7.77 -24.05
N ASP A 371 -3.37 8.83 -24.64
CA ASP A 371 -3.52 9.23 -26.05
C ASP A 371 -4.93 9.62 -26.53
N ASP A 372 -5.70 10.39 -25.76
CA ASP A 372 -7.07 10.82 -26.14
C ASP A 372 -7.95 9.67 -26.72
N ASN A 373 -7.61 8.42 -26.34
CA ASN A 373 -8.32 7.24 -26.80
C ASN A 373 -9.72 7.18 -26.16
N PRO A 374 -10.80 7.33 -26.93
CA PRO A 374 -12.15 7.27 -26.38
C PRO A 374 -12.47 5.97 -25.63
N THR A 375 -11.81 4.86 -26.01
CA THR A 375 -11.96 3.58 -25.32
C THR A 375 -11.33 3.58 -23.92
N ALA A 376 -10.32 4.39 -23.69
CA ALA A 376 -9.68 4.47 -22.37
C ALA A 376 -10.55 5.26 -21.37
N LEU A 377 -11.44 6.16 -21.81
CA LEU A 377 -12.45 6.80 -20.95
C LEU A 377 -13.48 5.81 -20.41
N ARG A 378 -13.69 4.67 -21.07
CA ARG A 378 -14.57 3.60 -20.59
C ARG A 378 -14.13 2.97 -19.27
N GLU A 379 -12.87 3.11 -18.89
CA GLU A 379 -12.42 2.67 -17.56
C GLU A 379 -12.88 3.63 -16.44
N HIS A 380 -13.26 4.87 -16.79
CA HIS A 380 -13.83 5.86 -15.88
C HIS A 380 -15.37 5.93 -15.96
N TYR A 381 -16.05 4.78 -16.09
CA TYR A 381 -17.51 4.75 -16.07
C TYR A 381 -18.07 5.05 -14.67
N TYR A 382 -19.29 5.58 -14.59
CA TYR A 382 -19.83 6.13 -13.35
C TYR A 382 -19.88 5.14 -12.19
N ALA A 383 -20.16 3.86 -12.45
CA ALA A 383 -20.15 2.86 -11.40
C ALA A 383 -18.74 2.56 -10.88
N SER A 384 -17.71 2.58 -11.74
CA SER A 384 -16.30 2.48 -11.34
C SER A 384 -15.86 3.72 -10.56
N ILE A 385 -16.20 4.92 -11.02
CA ILE A 385 -15.92 6.18 -10.32
C ILE A 385 -16.47 6.13 -8.88
N SER A 386 -17.72 5.68 -8.72
CA SER A 386 -18.33 5.51 -7.40
C SER A 386 -17.57 4.51 -6.53
N ASN A 387 -17.27 3.31 -7.08
CA ASN A 387 -16.61 2.25 -6.31
C ASN A 387 -15.19 2.65 -5.89
N THR A 388 -14.42 3.20 -6.83
CA THR A 388 -13.05 3.65 -6.56
C THR A 388 -13.03 4.83 -5.58
N SER A 389 -13.99 5.78 -5.68
CA SER A 389 -14.07 6.90 -4.73
C SER A 389 -14.43 6.46 -3.31
N ILE A 390 -15.19 5.39 -3.15
CA ILE A 390 -15.42 4.79 -1.83
C ILE A 390 -14.12 4.16 -1.31
N HIS A 391 -13.44 3.38 -2.13
CA HIS A 391 -12.21 2.67 -1.77
C HIS A 391 -11.08 3.64 -1.39
N GLU A 392 -10.82 4.63 -2.25
CA GLU A 392 -9.69 5.56 -2.07
C GLU A 392 -10.00 6.71 -1.11
N ALA A 393 -11.27 7.13 -1.00
CA ALA A 393 -11.62 8.30 -0.21
C ALA A 393 -12.49 7.96 1.01
N TYR A 394 -13.83 7.88 0.88
CA TYR A 394 -14.76 7.77 2.02
C TYR A 394 -15.75 6.61 1.88
N PRO A 395 -15.82 5.76 2.93
CA PRO A 395 -15.03 5.73 4.15
C PRO A 395 -13.69 4.98 4.03
N GLY A 396 -13.17 4.75 2.81
CA GLY A 396 -12.00 3.94 2.50
C GLY A 396 -10.66 4.50 3.00
N HIS A 397 -9.63 4.41 2.14
CA HIS A 397 -8.23 4.69 2.51
C HIS A 397 -8.00 6.05 3.13
N HIS A 398 -8.55 7.13 2.54
CA HIS A 398 -8.32 8.47 3.08
C HIS A 398 -8.81 8.61 4.52
N LEU A 399 -10.04 8.18 4.79
CA LEU A 399 -10.57 8.27 6.14
C LEU A 399 -9.79 7.39 7.11
N GLN A 400 -9.55 6.12 6.74
CA GLN A 400 -8.85 5.14 7.57
C GLN A 400 -7.44 5.62 7.93
N LEU A 401 -6.62 6.00 6.95
CA LEU A 401 -5.22 6.40 7.15
C LEU A 401 -5.11 7.76 7.83
N SER A 402 -6.02 8.70 7.54
CA SER A 402 -6.10 9.98 8.24
C SER A 402 -6.42 9.83 9.73
N VAL A 403 -7.26 8.87 10.10
CA VAL A 403 -7.56 8.56 11.51
C VAL A 403 -6.38 7.82 12.15
N ALA A 404 -5.84 6.80 11.49
CA ALA A 404 -4.70 6.01 11.97
C ALA A 404 -3.48 6.88 12.25
N ALA A 405 -3.18 7.86 11.39
CA ALA A 405 -2.08 8.81 11.57
C ALA A 405 -2.19 9.65 12.85
N ARG A 406 -3.37 9.77 13.44
CA ARG A 406 -3.58 10.50 14.71
C ARG A 406 -3.17 9.70 15.95
N HIS A 407 -3.04 8.37 15.82
CA HIS A 407 -2.64 7.54 16.96
C HIS A 407 -1.20 7.88 17.39
N PRO A 408 -0.92 8.08 18.69
CA PRO A 408 0.39 8.53 19.18
C PRO A 408 1.47 7.45 19.15
N SER A 409 1.13 6.17 18.98
CA SER A 409 2.08 5.07 19.00
C SER A 409 2.95 5.02 17.76
N LEU A 410 4.26 5.02 17.95
CA LEU A 410 5.24 4.79 16.89
C LEU A 410 5.26 3.32 16.43
N THR A 411 5.00 2.38 17.33
CA THR A 411 4.87 0.96 16.99
C THR A 411 3.76 0.76 15.95
N ARG A 412 2.58 1.35 16.17
CA ARG A 412 1.46 1.25 15.20
C ARG A 412 1.76 1.98 13.89
N LEU A 413 2.47 3.10 13.95
CA LEU A 413 2.91 3.83 12.76
C LEU A 413 3.86 3.00 11.87
N LEU A 414 4.70 2.17 12.50
CA LEU A 414 5.66 1.30 11.81
C LEU A 414 5.09 -0.08 11.45
N THR A 415 3.84 -0.36 11.82
CA THR A 415 3.22 -1.66 11.55
C THR A 415 2.80 -1.74 10.07
N ASP A 416 3.21 -2.81 9.41
CA ASP A 416 2.77 -3.16 8.05
C ASP A 416 1.61 -4.17 8.13
N ALA A 417 0.38 -3.68 7.98
CA ALA A 417 -0.85 -4.48 8.00
C ALA A 417 -1.75 -4.19 6.77
N PRO A 418 -1.26 -4.49 5.55
CA PRO A 418 -2.01 -4.19 4.34
C PRO A 418 -3.34 -4.94 4.28
N GLU A 419 -3.51 -6.08 4.96
CA GLU A 419 -4.78 -6.80 5.07
C GLU A 419 -5.86 -6.00 5.81
N PHE A 420 -5.47 -5.12 6.74
CA PHE A 420 -6.41 -4.18 7.33
C PHE A 420 -6.66 -2.99 6.40
N VAL A 421 -5.62 -2.40 5.82
CA VAL A 421 -5.73 -1.20 4.97
C VAL A 421 -6.55 -1.49 3.72
N GLU A 422 -6.15 -2.49 2.92
CA GLU A 422 -6.83 -2.88 1.69
C GLU A 422 -8.17 -3.57 1.95
N GLY A 423 -8.21 -4.38 3.02
CA GLY A 423 -9.45 -5.02 3.48
C GLY A 423 -10.49 -4.01 3.89
N TRP A 424 -10.10 -2.93 4.56
CA TRP A 424 -10.99 -1.82 4.90
C TRP A 424 -11.52 -1.10 3.66
N GLY A 425 -10.68 -0.83 2.65
CA GLY A 425 -11.12 -0.27 1.37
C GLY A 425 -12.23 -1.10 0.74
N MET A 426 -12.01 -2.40 0.59
CA MET A 426 -13.02 -3.33 0.04
C MET A 426 -14.24 -3.54 0.94
N TYR A 427 -14.06 -3.53 2.26
CA TYR A 427 -15.16 -3.56 3.21
C TYR A 427 -16.04 -2.31 3.08
N SER A 428 -15.42 -1.15 2.88
CA SER A 428 -16.10 0.12 2.67
C SER A 428 -16.98 0.11 1.41
N GLU A 429 -16.54 -0.50 0.33
CA GLU A 429 -17.32 -0.68 -0.89
C GLU A 429 -18.64 -1.40 -0.60
N GLN A 430 -18.60 -2.52 0.11
CA GLN A 430 -19.79 -3.27 0.50
C GLN A 430 -20.65 -2.50 1.51
N LEU A 431 -20.03 -1.94 2.56
CA LEU A 431 -20.72 -1.17 3.59
C LEU A 431 -21.59 -0.07 2.98
N MET A 432 -21.05 0.68 2.03
CA MET A 432 -21.75 1.78 1.40
C MET A 432 -22.97 1.31 0.61
N ARG A 433 -22.87 0.15 -0.09
CA ARG A 433 -24.01 -0.48 -0.79
C ARG A 433 -25.06 -0.98 0.19
N GLU A 434 -24.66 -1.64 1.29
CA GLU A 434 -25.56 -2.10 2.35
C GLU A 434 -26.39 -0.97 2.96
N HIS A 435 -25.86 0.26 2.94
CA HIS A 435 -26.52 1.45 3.49
C HIS A 435 -27.14 2.38 2.44
N GLY A 436 -27.30 1.91 1.19
CA GLY A 436 -28.08 2.59 0.13
C GLY A 436 -27.32 3.68 -0.62
N PHE A 437 -25.99 3.68 -0.60
CA PHE A 437 -25.19 4.58 -1.42
C PHE A 437 -24.92 3.94 -2.78
N ASP A 438 -25.46 4.53 -3.86
CA ASP A 438 -25.30 4.03 -5.23
C ASP A 438 -25.49 2.49 -5.31
N ASP A 439 -26.61 1.96 -4.78
CA ASP A 439 -26.87 0.53 -4.61
C ASP A 439 -27.59 -0.13 -5.79
N GLY A 440 -27.73 0.58 -6.90
CA GLY A 440 -28.34 0.07 -8.15
C GLY A 440 -27.53 -1.10 -8.76
N PRO A 441 -28.15 -1.92 -9.62
CA PRO A 441 -27.54 -3.16 -10.11
C PRO A 441 -26.24 -2.94 -10.90
N ALA A 442 -26.06 -1.82 -11.60
CA ALA A 442 -24.81 -1.48 -12.29
C ALA A 442 -23.63 -1.29 -11.30
N TYR A 443 -23.89 -0.67 -10.15
CA TYR A 443 -22.89 -0.47 -9.10
C TYR A 443 -22.53 -1.78 -8.42
N ARG A 444 -23.52 -2.65 -8.12
CA ARG A 444 -23.28 -3.99 -7.57
C ARG A 444 -22.49 -4.87 -8.55
N LEU A 445 -22.83 -4.83 -9.83
CA LEU A 445 -22.10 -5.54 -10.89
C LEU A 445 -20.63 -5.15 -10.90
N THR A 446 -20.32 -3.85 -10.81
CA THR A 446 -18.95 -3.33 -10.76
C THR A 446 -18.22 -3.79 -9.53
N MET A 447 -18.81 -3.64 -8.33
CA MET A 447 -18.21 -4.09 -7.07
C MET A 447 -17.87 -5.60 -7.12
N HIS A 448 -18.76 -6.44 -7.66
CA HIS A 448 -18.51 -7.88 -7.79
C HIS A 448 -17.44 -8.18 -8.86
N THR A 449 -17.37 -7.41 -9.94
CA THR A 449 -16.30 -7.52 -10.95
C THR A 449 -14.94 -7.26 -10.33
N ASP A 450 -14.82 -6.21 -9.53
CA ASP A 450 -13.61 -5.88 -8.79
C ASP A 450 -13.25 -6.96 -7.76
N ALA A 451 -14.24 -7.52 -7.07
CA ALA A 451 -14.03 -8.59 -6.10
C ALA A 451 -13.58 -9.91 -6.74
N ILE A 452 -14.05 -10.24 -7.97
CA ILE A 452 -13.58 -11.41 -8.73
C ILE A 452 -12.06 -11.32 -8.97
N TRP A 453 -11.58 -10.16 -9.42
CA TRP A 453 -10.14 -9.96 -9.61
C TRP A 453 -9.37 -10.19 -8.29
N ARG A 454 -9.86 -9.67 -7.16
CA ARG A 454 -9.23 -9.81 -5.84
C ARG A 454 -9.32 -11.25 -5.32
N ALA A 455 -10.35 -12.01 -5.67
CA ALA A 455 -10.41 -13.45 -5.39
C ALA A 455 -9.35 -14.23 -6.19
N CYS A 456 -9.16 -13.89 -7.47
CA CYS A 456 -8.08 -14.46 -8.28
C CYS A 456 -6.70 -14.16 -7.67
N ARG A 457 -6.49 -12.97 -7.11
CA ARG A 457 -5.24 -12.62 -6.41
C ARG A 457 -4.93 -13.58 -5.25
N ILE A 458 -5.92 -13.94 -4.44
CA ILE A 458 -5.73 -14.90 -3.34
C ILE A 458 -5.26 -16.26 -3.88
N ILE A 459 -5.97 -16.79 -4.88
CA ILE A 459 -5.67 -18.10 -5.48
C ILE A 459 -4.28 -18.10 -6.11
N LEU A 460 -3.97 -17.05 -6.86
CA LEU A 460 -2.71 -16.93 -7.58
C LEU A 460 -1.52 -16.76 -6.63
N ASP A 461 -1.65 -15.92 -5.60
CA ASP A 461 -0.56 -15.69 -4.66
C ASP A 461 -0.13 -16.98 -3.96
N VAL A 462 -1.10 -17.75 -3.43
CA VAL A 462 -0.81 -19.03 -2.77
C VAL A 462 -0.16 -20.02 -3.74
N ARG A 463 -0.77 -20.25 -4.90
CA ARG A 463 -0.30 -21.27 -5.85
C ARG A 463 1.02 -20.91 -6.51
N MET A 464 1.20 -19.66 -6.89
CA MET A 464 2.42 -19.18 -7.51
C MET A 464 3.60 -19.28 -6.55
N HIS A 465 3.47 -18.78 -5.32
CA HIS A 465 4.57 -18.80 -4.35
C HIS A 465 4.87 -20.17 -3.77
N ARG A 466 3.91 -21.09 -3.80
CA ARG A 466 4.14 -22.51 -3.52
C ARG A 466 4.76 -23.27 -4.71
N GLY A 467 4.93 -22.61 -5.88
CA GLY A 467 5.54 -23.18 -7.08
C GLY A 467 4.61 -24.10 -7.87
N GLU A 468 3.30 -23.92 -7.72
CA GLU A 468 2.27 -24.75 -8.38
C GLU A 468 1.84 -24.18 -9.75
N LEU A 469 2.10 -22.89 -10.01
CA LEU A 469 1.77 -22.20 -11.25
C LEU A 469 2.98 -21.43 -11.79
N SER A 470 3.16 -21.49 -13.10
CA SER A 470 4.03 -20.57 -13.85
C SER A 470 3.38 -19.21 -14.04
N VAL A 471 4.16 -18.21 -14.47
CA VAL A 471 3.64 -16.88 -14.84
C VAL A 471 2.63 -16.98 -15.98
N GLU A 472 2.89 -17.85 -16.96
CA GLU A 472 2.03 -18.06 -18.13
C GLU A 472 0.68 -18.67 -17.75
N GLU A 473 0.67 -19.69 -16.88
CA GLU A 473 -0.56 -20.32 -16.36
C GLU A 473 -1.35 -19.36 -15.49
N ALA A 474 -0.68 -18.61 -14.61
CA ALA A 474 -1.30 -17.59 -13.78
C ALA A 474 -1.93 -16.46 -14.61
N THR A 475 -1.24 -16.02 -15.68
CA THR A 475 -1.76 -15.00 -16.62
C THR A 475 -3.00 -15.53 -17.35
N ALA A 476 -2.96 -16.77 -17.84
CA ALA A 476 -4.09 -17.38 -18.54
C ALA A 476 -5.30 -17.54 -17.60
N PHE A 477 -5.07 -17.93 -16.33
CA PHE A 477 -6.12 -18.00 -15.31
C PHE A 477 -6.75 -16.62 -15.06
N LEU A 478 -5.94 -15.59 -14.88
CA LEU A 478 -6.43 -14.24 -14.62
C LEU A 478 -7.28 -13.72 -15.79
N ILE A 479 -6.83 -13.93 -17.04
CA ILE A 479 -7.60 -13.56 -18.23
C ILE A 479 -8.96 -14.29 -18.26
N ALA A 480 -8.95 -15.60 -18.01
CA ALA A 480 -10.16 -16.41 -18.09
C ALA A 480 -11.24 -16.01 -17.06
N GLU A 481 -10.82 -15.61 -15.86
CA GLU A 481 -11.73 -15.26 -14.77
C GLU A 481 -12.18 -13.79 -14.80
N THR A 482 -11.33 -12.87 -15.26
CA THR A 482 -11.59 -11.42 -15.19
C THR A 482 -11.95 -10.79 -16.53
N GLY A 483 -11.57 -11.42 -17.65
CA GLY A 483 -11.66 -10.80 -18.97
C GLY A 483 -10.60 -9.70 -19.22
N PHE A 484 -9.53 -9.64 -18.42
CA PHE A 484 -8.45 -8.68 -18.64
C PHE A 484 -7.77 -8.88 -19.99
N GLU A 485 -7.35 -7.79 -20.60
CA GLU A 485 -6.46 -7.84 -21.75
C GLU A 485 -5.12 -8.50 -21.38
N ALA A 486 -4.54 -9.28 -22.28
CA ALA A 486 -3.35 -10.07 -21.99
C ALA A 486 -2.15 -9.24 -21.47
N PRO A 487 -1.85 -8.03 -21.98
CA PRO A 487 -0.78 -7.21 -21.42
C PRO A 487 -1.03 -6.81 -19.96
N ASN A 488 -2.26 -6.43 -19.62
CA ASN A 488 -2.64 -6.01 -18.27
C ASN A 488 -2.61 -7.17 -17.28
N ALA A 489 -3.17 -8.32 -17.68
CA ALA A 489 -3.12 -9.55 -16.87
C ALA A 489 -1.68 -9.98 -16.60
N ARG A 490 -0.81 -9.92 -17.63
CA ARG A 490 0.60 -10.25 -17.47
C ARG A 490 1.33 -9.28 -16.53
N ALA A 491 1.11 -7.98 -16.66
CA ALA A 491 1.72 -6.97 -15.79
C ALA A 491 1.34 -7.20 -14.31
N GLU A 492 0.07 -7.51 -14.06
CA GLU A 492 -0.41 -7.85 -12.72
C GLU A 492 0.29 -9.10 -12.17
N VAL A 493 0.32 -10.19 -12.94
CA VAL A 493 0.96 -11.45 -12.52
C VAL A 493 2.46 -11.26 -12.27
N LEU A 494 3.15 -10.46 -13.10
CA LEU A 494 4.56 -10.13 -12.88
C LEU A 494 4.78 -9.45 -11.52
N ARG A 495 3.92 -8.50 -11.16
CA ARG A 495 3.94 -7.83 -9.85
C ARG A 495 3.77 -8.83 -8.70
N TYR A 496 2.90 -9.82 -8.84
CA TYR A 496 2.69 -10.84 -7.80
C TYR A 496 3.95 -11.66 -7.52
N THR A 497 4.82 -11.86 -8.50
CA THR A 497 6.04 -12.67 -8.32
C THR A 497 7.03 -12.14 -7.27
N TYR A 498 6.99 -10.85 -6.94
CA TYR A 498 7.91 -10.22 -5.99
C TYR A 498 7.24 -9.59 -4.76
N THR A 499 5.94 -9.79 -4.62
CA THR A 499 5.17 -9.28 -3.47
C THR A 499 4.39 -10.43 -2.78
N PRO A 500 5.08 -11.49 -2.29
CA PRO A 500 4.42 -12.62 -1.65
C PRO A 500 3.53 -12.17 -0.50
N THR A 501 2.33 -12.71 -0.42
CA THR A 501 1.27 -12.42 0.56
C THR A 501 0.59 -11.05 0.46
N TYR A 502 1.14 -10.10 -0.30
CA TYR A 502 0.50 -8.79 -0.46
C TYR A 502 -0.86 -8.90 -1.18
N GLN A 503 -0.96 -9.78 -2.17
CA GLN A 503 -2.17 -9.94 -2.98
C GLN A 503 -3.37 -10.45 -2.18
N LEU A 504 -3.12 -11.11 -1.04
CA LEU A 504 -4.14 -11.58 -0.10
C LEU A 504 -4.88 -10.42 0.57
N SER A 505 -4.20 -9.30 0.76
CA SER A 505 -4.60 -8.19 1.64
C SER A 505 -5.99 -7.63 1.35
N TYR A 506 -6.40 -7.62 0.09
CA TYR A 506 -7.64 -7.02 -0.38
C TYR A 506 -8.89 -7.79 0.07
N LEU A 507 -9.24 -8.83 -0.65
CA LEU A 507 -10.49 -9.55 -0.41
C LEU A 507 -10.42 -10.42 0.86
N LEU A 508 -9.28 -11.03 1.16
CA LEU A 508 -9.10 -11.75 2.43
C LEU A 508 -9.25 -10.78 3.61
N GLY A 509 -8.62 -9.60 3.54
CA GLY A 509 -8.77 -8.58 4.57
C GLY A 509 -10.24 -8.17 4.80
N LYS A 510 -11.01 -7.97 3.71
CA LYS A 510 -12.46 -7.75 3.81
C LYS A 510 -13.18 -8.90 4.51
N VAL A 511 -12.88 -10.15 4.15
CA VAL A 511 -13.50 -11.34 4.78
C VAL A 511 -13.20 -11.37 6.28
N LEU A 512 -11.96 -11.08 6.67
CA LEU A 512 -11.55 -11.02 8.08
C LEU A 512 -12.26 -9.90 8.85
N ILE A 513 -12.42 -8.71 8.26
CA ILE A 513 -13.16 -7.58 8.87
C ILE A 513 -14.64 -7.93 9.03
N LEU A 514 -15.26 -8.55 8.02
CA LEU A 514 -16.64 -9.02 8.11
C LEU A 514 -16.82 -10.08 9.19
N GLY A 515 -15.88 -11.02 9.30
CA GLY A 515 -15.84 -12.01 10.37
C GLY A 515 -15.75 -11.36 11.74
N LEU A 516 -14.85 -10.41 11.93
CA LEU A 516 -14.70 -9.67 13.18
C LEU A 516 -15.96 -8.87 13.53
N ARG A 517 -16.60 -8.23 12.54
CA ARG A 517 -17.90 -7.54 12.73
C ARG A 517 -18.99 -8.51 13.21
N ALA A 518 -19.13 -9.66 12.55
CA ALA A 518 -20.11 -10.66 12.93
C ALA A 518 -19.87 -11.24 14.34
N ASP A 519 -18.61 -11.41 14.74
CA ASP A 519 -18.24 -11.83 16.09
C ASP A 519 -18.63 -10.79 17.14
N GLU A 520 -18.39 -9.50 16.86
CA GLU A 520 -18.78 -8.40 17.74
C GLU A 520 -20.31 -8.23 17.82
N GLU A 521 -21.02 -8.39 16.72
CA GLU A 521 -22.49 -8.39 16.69
C GLU A 521 -23.05 -9.50 17.59
N ARG A 522 -22.51 -10.73 17.51
CA ARG A 522 -22.92 -11.85 18.36
C ARG A 522 -22.57 -11.61 19.84
N ARG A 523 -21.35 -11.10 20.12
CA ARG A 523 -20.87 -10.86 21.49
C ARG A 523 -21.65 -9.78 22.21
N LEU A 524 -21.98 -8.69 21.52
CA LEU A 524 -22.64 -7.51 22.10
C LEU A 524 -24.16 -7.56 22.01
N GLY A 525 -24.73 -8.29 21.04
CA GLY A 525 -26.17 -8.34 20.80
C GLY A 525 -26.76 -6.93 20.62
N GLU A 526 -27.80 -6.58 21.38
CA GLU A 526 -28.46 -5.27 21.30
C GLU A 526 -27.55 -4.08 21.66
N ARG A 527 -26.38 -4.33 22.25
CA ARG A 527 -25.39 -3.28 22.55
C ARG A 527 -24.44 -3.00 21.39
N PHE A 528 -24.52 -3.75 20.31
CA PHE A 528 -23.69 -3.50 19.12
C PHE A 528 -24.13 -2.20 18.44
N HIS A 529 -23.16 -1.36 18.15
CA HIS A 529 -23.32 -0.13 17.37
C HIS A 529 -22.30 -0.08 16.26
N LEU A 530 -22.74 -0.13 15.02
CA LEU A 530 -21.89 -0.22 13.84
C LEU A 530 -20.85 0.90 13.78
N LYS A 531 -21.27 2.14 14.01
CA LYS A 531 -20.36 3.28 14.05
C LYS A 531 -19.29 3.13 15.15
N ALA A 532 -19.67 2.71 16.34
CA ALA A 532 -18.71 2.53 17.44
C ALA A 532 -17.69 1.44 17.12
N PHE A 533 -18.10 0.39 16.43
CA PHE A 533 -17.21 -0.65 15.90
C PHE A 533 -16.22 -0.05 14.90
N HIS A 534 -16.69 0.70 13.90
CA HIS A 534 -15.81 1.33 12.91
C HIS A 534 -14.84 2.33 13.56
N ASP A 535 -15.35 3.21 14.41
CA ASP A 535 -14.53 4.21 15.11
C ASP A 535 -13.43 3.55 15.96
N ALA A 536 -13.74 2.42 16.62
CA ALA A 536 -12.76 1.66 17.39
C ALA A 536 -11.66 1.05 16.51
N LEU A 537 -12.04 0.46 15.35
CA LEU A 537 -11.07 -0.09 14.39
C LEU A 537 -10.13 1.00 13.88
N LEU A 538 -10.69 2.10 13.38
CA LEU A 538 -9.88 3.16 12.78
C LEU A 538 -8.98 3.85 13.81
N ALA A 539 -9.49 4.12 15.01
CA ALA A 539 -8.71 4.71 16.09
C ALA A 539 -7.56 3.83 16.58
N ALA A 540 -7.67 2.50 16.42
CA ALA A 540 -6.61 1.57 16.76
C ALA A 540 -5.40 1.66 15.81
N GLY A 541 -5.54 2.27 14.63
CA GLY A 541 -4.47 2.38 13.63
C GLY A 541 -4.44 1.20 12.66
N SER A 542 -3.45 1.22 11.75
CA SER A 542 -3.26 0.15 10.76
C SER A 542 -2.48 -1.01 11.38
N ILE A 543 -3.19 -1.90 12.06
CA ILE A 543 -2.61 -3.08 12.75
C ILE A 543 -3.27 -4.37 12.22
N PRO A 544 -2.64 -5.57 12.39
CA PRO A 544 -3.24 -6.82 11.95
C PRO A 544 -4.61 -7.08 12.59
N ILE A 545 -5.50 -7.76 11.86
CA ILE A 545 -6.88 -8.05 12.30
C ILE A 545 -6.90 -8.80 13.63
N SER A 546 -5.96 -9.72 13.87
CA SER A 546 -5.82 -10.43 15.15
C SER A 546 -5.57 -9.48 16.33
N PHE A 547 -4.85 -8.39 16.12
CA PHE A 547 -4.63 -7.37 17.14
C PHE A 547 -5.88 -6.49 17.34
N HIS A 548 -6.65 -6.19 16.28
CA HIS A 548 -7.96 -5.54 16.43
C HIS A 548 -8.91 -6.39 17.27
N ARG A 549 -8.94 -7.72 17.02
CA ARG A 549 -9.74 -8.70 17.78
C ARG A 549 -9.41 -8.63 19.27
N ARG A 550 -8.12 -8.61 19.62
CA ARG A 550 -7.66 -8.47 21.03
C ARG A 550 -8.15 -7.16 21.67
N LEU A 551 -8.05 -6.02 20.96
CA LEU A 551 -8.50 -4.73 21.48
C LEU A 551 -10.00 -4.67 21.73
N LEU A 552 -10.80 -5.31 20.89
CA LEU A 552 -12.25 -5.38 21.06
C LEU A 552 -12.68 -6.41 22.12
N GLY A 553 -11.76 -7.27 22.60
CA GLY A 553 -12.07 -8.33 23.56
C GLY A 553 -12.81 -9.52 22.93
N ALA A 554 -12.61 -9.76 21.65
CA ALA A 554 -13.23 -10.84 20.88
C ALA A 554 -12.41 -12.13 20.85
N ASP A 555 -11.33 -12.23 21.62
CA ASP A 555 -10.38 -13.37 21.64
C ASP A 555 -10.99 -14.72 22.06
N GLY A 556 -12.26 -14.74 22.49
CA GLY A 556 -12.96 -15.97 22.89
C GLY A 556 -13.85 -16.60 21.80
N ALA A 557 -14.01 -15.96 20.66
CA ALA A 557 -14.74 -16.47 19.51
C ALA A 557 -13.73 -17.07 18.53
N GLY A 558 -13.58 -18.38 18.49
CA GLY A 558 -12.80 -19.04 17.44
C GLY A 558 -13.38 -18.72 16.06
N PRO A 559 -12.59 -18.92 14.95
CA PRO A 559 -13.08 -18.62 13.61
C PRO A 559 -14.44 -19.30 13.40
N ALA A 560 -15.40 -18.50 12.93
CA ALA A 560 -16.73 -19.02 12.63
C ALA A 560 -16.57 -20.08 11.53
N GLY A 561 -16.85 -21.33 11.88
CA GLY A 561 -17.01 -22.37 10.88
C GLY A 561 -17.98 -21.88 9.80
N THR A 562 -17.52 -21.93 8.56
CA THR A 562 -18.18 -21.56 7.30
C THR A 562 -19.62 -21.97 7.21
#